data_f637e465fdff7863cac45c542c64367c
#
_entry.id   f637e465fdff7863cac45c542c64367c
#
_cell.length_a   1.000
_cell.length_b   1.000
_cell.length_c   1.000
_cell.angle_alpha   90.00
_cell.angle_beta   90.00
_cell.angle_gamma   90.00
#
_symmetry.space_group_name_H-M   'P 1'
#
loop_
_entity.id
_entity.type
_entity.pdbx_description
1 polymer ?
#
loop_
_entity_poly.entity_id
_entity_poly.type
_entity_poly.pdbx_seq_one_letter_code
_entity_poly.pdbx_strand_id
1 'polypeptide(L)'
;MTRLQPRVLLDGLAMPESPRWHEGRLWFSNWGTREIVAVDLDGRSEVVGEGPDGLGWATNWLADGRMLVTGEELIRVEPDRSRVRHADLGHISVHGWSELTVDGRATPT
;
A
#
# COMPACT_ATOMS: atom_id res chain seq x y z
N MET A 1 -24.35 1.79 28.48
CA MET A 1 -23.05 1.64 27.80
C MET A 1 -23.27 1.06 26.40
N THR A 2 -22.79 1.76 25.41
CA THR A 2 -22.93 1.32 24.02
C THR A 2 -21.82 0.34 23.68
N ARG A 3 -22.17 -0.83 23.19
CA ARG A 3 -21.21 -1.82 22.73
C ARG A 3 -21.01 -1.63 21.24
N LEU A 4 -19.76 -1.38 20.85
CA LEU A 4 -19.40 -1.33 19.44
C LEU A 4 -19.33 -2.75 18.88
N GLN A 5 -19.97 -2.97 17.77
CA GLN A 5 -19.90 -4.25 17.07
C GLN A 5 -19.12 -4.09 15.77
N PRO A 6 -18.16 -4.96 15.51
CA PRO A 6 -17.46 -4.94 14.23
C PRO A 6 -18.41 -5.25 13.08
N ARG A 7 -18.18 -4.60 11.95
CA ARG A 7 -18.92 -4.82 10.73
C ARG A 7 -17.94 -5.20 9.64
N VAL A 8 -18.26 -6.23 8.86
CA VAL A 8 -17.43 -6.58 7.70
C VAL A 8 -17.66 -5.55 6.61
N LEU A 9 -16.59 -4.84 6.21
CA LEU A 9 -16.63 -3.82 5.18
C LEU A 9 -16.40 -4.44 3.79
N LEU A 10 -15.52 -5.42 3.71
CA LEU A 10 -15.14 -6.09 2.47
C LEU A 10 -14.63 -7.49 2.81
N ASP A 11 -14.98 -8.49 1.99
CA ASP A 11 -14.52 -9.86 2.16
C ASP A 11 -14.03 -10.43 0.82
N GLY A 12 -13.75 -11.73 0.77
CA GLY A 12 -13.27 -12.38 -0.44
C GLY A 12 -11.82 -12.03 -0.77
N LEU A 13 -11.03 -11.63 0.23
CA LEU A 13 -9.66 -11.18 0.05
C LEU A 13 -8.67 -12.35 0.23
N ALA A 14 -7.50 -12.21 -0.37
CA ALA A 14 -6.43 -13.21 -0.31
C ALA A 14 -5.18 -12.59 0.33
N MET A 15 -5.02 -12.78 1.64
CA MET A 15 -3.92 -12.24 2.45
C MET A 15 -3.83 -10.71 2.43
N PRO A 16 -4.87 -10.00 2.88
CA PRO A 16 -4.80 -8.55 2.98
C PRO A 16 -3.85 -8.14 4.11
N GLU A 17 -2.97 -7.21 3.82
CA GLU A 17 -1.95 -6.73 4.75
C GLU A 17 -1.67 -5.24 4.53
N SER A 18 -0.89 -4.65 5.42
CA SER A 18 -0.43 -3.28 5.31
C SER A 18 -1.57 -2.26 5.16
N PRO A 19 -2.53 -2.24 6.11
CA PRO A 19 -3.65 -1.31 6.02
C PRO A 19 -3.20 0.14 6.25
N ARG A 20 -3.73 1.06 5.44
CA ARG A 20 -3.46 2.49 5.55
C ARG A 20 -4.74 3.26 5.29
N TRP A 21 -5.02 4.24 6.14
CA TRP A 21 -6.09 5.19 5.89
C TRP A 21 -5.54 6.35 5.07
N HIS A 22 -6.12 6.60 3.91
CA HIS A 22 -5.62 7.63 3.00
C HIS A 22 -6.77 8.18 2.17
N GLU A 23 -6.93 9.49 2.19
CA GLU A 23 -7.95 10.21 1.41
C GLU A 23 -9.35 9.62 1.55
N GLY A 24 -9.77 9.35 2.79
CA GLY A 24 -11.12 8.89 3.09
C GLY A 24 -11.39 7.44 2.78
N ARG A 25 -10.37 6.66 2.46
CA ARG A 25 -10.50 5.24 2.19
C ARG A 25 -9.45 4.44 2.94
N LEU A 26 -9.77 3.19 3.20
CA LEU A 26 -8.81 2.21 3.69
C LEU A 26 -8.12 1.58 2.48
N TRP A 27 -6.81 1.72 2.42
CA TRP A 27 -5.96 1.12 1.41
C TRP A 27 -5.24 -0.08 2.02
N PHE A 28 -5.09 -1.14 1.26
CA PHE A 28 -4.34 -2.29 1.75
C PHE A 28 -3.73 -3.05 0.57
N SER A 29 -2.76 -3.90 0.93
CA SER A 29 -2.04 -4.75 0.00
C SER A 29 -2.66 -6.13 0.04
N ASN A 30 -3.32 -6.54 -1.04
CA ASN A 30 -3.89 -7.88 -1.15
C ASN A 30 -2.83 -8.78 -1.78
N TRP A 31 -1.99 -9.36 -0.93
CA TRP A 31 -0.80 -10.07 -1.39
C TRP A 31 -1.11 -11.26 -2.28
N GLY A 32 -2.16 -11.99 -1.97
CA GLY A 32 -2.51 -13.19 -2.73
C GLY A 32 -2.92 -12.94 -4.16
N THR A 33 -3.39 -11.72 -4.47
CA THR A 33 -3.81 -11.34 -5.83
C THR A 33 -2.88 -10.30 -6.46
N ARG A 34 -1.88 -9.82 -5.71
CA ARG A 34 -0.98 -8.75 -6.15
C ARG A 34 -1.73 -7.44 -6.46
N GLU A 35 -2.77 -7.16 -5.70
CA GLU A 35 -3.58 -5.97 -5.92
C GLU A 35 -3.41 -4.97 -4.79
N ILE A 36 -3.36 -3.70 -5.15
CA ILE A 36 -3.51 -2.58 -4.21
C ILE A 36 -4.99 -2.22 -4.25
N VAL A 37 -5.67 -2.32 -3.12
CA VAL A 37 -7.11 -2.12 -3.03
C VAL A 37 -7.41 -0.95 -2.11
N ALA A 38 -8.39 -0.13 -2.50
CA ALA A 38 -8.95 0.91 -1.64
C ALA A 38 -10.44 0.67 -1.47
N VAL A 39 -10.94 0.84 -0.25
CA VAL A 39 -12.35 0.66 0.08
C VAL A 39 -12.85 1.81 0.94
N ASP A 40 -14.01 2.36 0.62
CA ASP A 40 -14.62 3.41 1.43
C ASP A 40 -15.51 2.82 2.55
N LEU A 41 -16.05 3.69 3.39
CA LEU A 41 -16.87 3.23 4.52
C LEU A 41 -18.23 2.66 4.11
N ASP A 42 -18.63 2.82 2.85
CA ASP A 42 -19.83 2.22 2.30
C ASP A 42 -19.57 0.84 1.69
N GLY A 43 -18.33 0.36 1.75
CA GLY A 43 -17.94 -0.93 1.20
C GLY A 43 -17.64 -0.91 -0.30
N ARG A 44 -17.56 0.24 -0.92
CA ARG A 44 -17.19 0.34 -2.33
C ARG A 44 -15.68 0.20 -2.46
N SER A 45 -15.26 -0.81 -3.21
CA SER A 45 -13.85 -1.11 -3.38
C SER A 45 -13.40 -0.88 -4.82
N GLU A 46 -12.12 -0.58 -4.95
CA GLU A 46 -11.47 -0.35 -6.23
C GLU A 46 -10.07 -0.94 -6.18
N VAL A 47 -9.70 -1.67 -7.22
CA VAL A 47 -8.31 -2.04 -7.42
C VAL A 47 -7.60 -0.85 -8.02
N VAL A 48 -6.75 -0.20 -7.24
CA VAL A 48 -6.10 1.06 -7.63
C VAL A 48 -4.73 0.85 -8.24
N GLY A 49 -4.20 -0.37 -8.18
CA GLY A 49 -2.90 -0.67 -8.77
C GLY A 49 -2.51 -2.11 -8.57
N GLU A 50 -1.38 -2.45 -9.13
CA GLU A 50 -0.78 -3.78 -9.04
C GLU A 50 0.45 -3.73 -8.15
N GLY A 51 0.58 -4.73 -7.28
CA GLY A 51 1.76 -4.90 -6.44
C GLY A 51 2.84 -5.71 -7.13
N PRO A 52 4.02 -5.83 -6.49
CA PRO A 52 5.10 -6.65 -7.02
C PRO A 52 4.79 -8.14 -6.86
N ASP A 53 5.59 -8.98 -7.51
CA ASP A 53 5.50 -10.41 -7.34
C ASP A 53 5.82 -10.82 -5.90
N GLY A 54 5.21 -11.90 -5.45
CA GLY A 54 5.48 -12.50 -4.15
C GLY A 54 4.68 -11.87 -3.02
N LEU A 55 4.94 -12.35 -1.83
CA LEU A 55 4.31 -11.87 -0.61
C LEU A 55 5.25 -10.90 0.10
N GLY A 56 4.69 -10.09 0.99
CA GLY A 56 5.51 -9.22 1.82
C GLY A 56 5.88 -7.90 1.17
N TRP A 57 4.88 -7.14 0.76
CA TRP A 57 5.05 -5.78 0.25
C TRP A 57 4.04 -4.84 0.90
N ALA A 58 4.33 -3.55 0.84
CA ALA A 58 3.53 -2.54 1.51
C ALA A 58 3.42 -1.28 0.66
N THR A 59 2.44 -0.46 0.97
CA THR A 59 2.28 0.85 0.35
C THR A 59 2.27 1.94 1.41
N ASN A 60 2.69 3.13 1.02
CA ASN A 60 2.55 4.34 1.80
C ASN A 60 2.66 5.54 0.85
N TRP A 61 2.62 6.76 1.37
CA TRP A 61 2.63 7.96 0.53
C TRP A 61 3.66 8.94 1.02
N LEU A 62 4.29 9.63 0.06
CA LEU A 62 5.10 10.80 0.34
C LEU A 62 4.19 11.97 0.73
N ALA A 63 4.77 12.99 1.34
CA ALA A 63 4.01 14.18 1.76
C ALA A 63 3.32 14.88 0.59
N ASP A 64 3.86 14.74 -0.63
CA ASP A 64 3.27 15.33 -1.83
C ASP A 64 2.17 14.47 -2.48
N GLY A 65 1.82 13.34 -1.87
CA GLY A 65 0.74 12.46 -2.34
C GLY A 65 1.16 11.35 -3.29
N ARG A 66 2.42 11.30 -3.71
CA ARG A 66 2.87 10.18 -4.55
C ARG A 66 2.99 8.92 -3.72
N MET A 67 2.54 7.80 -4.27
CA MET A 67 2.55 6.52 -3.57
C MET A 67 3.90 5.83 -3.70
N LEU A 68 4.31 5.19 -2.62
CA LEU A 68 5.47 4.30 -2.57
C LEU A 68 4.99 2.87 -2.42
N VAL A 69 5.63 1.96 -3.13
CA VAL A 69 5.36 0.51 -3.03
C VAL A 69 6.68 -0.19 -2.79
N THR A 70 6.74 -0.99 -1.73
CA THR A 70 7.92 -1.81 -1.47
C THR A 70 7.85 -3.11 -2.26
N GLY A 71 9.00 -3.65 -2.58
CA GLY A 71 9.23 -4.95 -3.19
C GLY A 71 10.70 -5.22 -2.97
N GLU A 72 11.40 -5.73 -3.96
CA GLU A 72 12.87 -5.79 -3.92
C GLU A 72 13.46 -4.38 -4.02
N GLU A 73 12.72 -3.50 -4.64
CA GLU A 73 13.06 -2.09 -4.76
C GLU A 73 11.95 -1.26 -4.12
N LEU A 74 12.25 -0.02 -3.82
CA LEU A 74 11.24 0.94 -3.44
C LEU A 74 10.81 1.69 -4.70
N ILE A 75 9.56 1.51 -5.09
CA ILE A 75 8.99 2.10 -6.30
C ILE A 75 8.13 3.29 -5.93
N ARG A 76 8.25 4.37 -6.69
CA ARG A 76 7.40 5.54 -6.58
C ARG A 76 6.45 5.59 -7.76
N VAL A 77 5.15 5.75 -7.48
CA VAL A 77 4.13 5.91 -8.51
C VAL A 77 3.91 7.40 -8.74
N GLU A 78 4.17 7.86 -9.94
CA GLU A 78 4.03 9.27 -10.33
C GLU A 78 2.57 9.61 -10.60
N PRO A 79 2.21 10.91 -10.65
CA PRO A 79 0.82 11.31 -10.91
C PRO A 79 0.25 10.78 -12.23
N ASP A 80 1.09 10.55 -13.23
CA ASP A 80 0.68 9.97 -14.52
C ASP A 80 0.61 8.44 -14.49
N ARG A 81 0.76 7.83 -13.28
CA ARG A 81 0.79 6.39 -13.03
C ARG A 81 2.04 5.68 -13.52
N SER A 82 3.03 6.39 -14.03
CA SER A 82 4.32 5.79 -14.32
C SER A 82 5.02 5.41 -13.02
N ARG A 83 5.84 4.38 -13.08
CA ARG A 83 6.56 3.85 -11.92
C ARG A 83 8.05 4.08 -12.12
N VAL A 84 8.66 4.64 -11.09
CA VAL A 84 10.10 4.91 -11.09
C VAL A 84 10.71 4.31 -9.84
N ARG A 85 11.94 3.83 -9.96
CA ARG A 85 12.68 3.39 -8.78
C ARG A 85 12.98 4.60 -7.91
N HIS A 86 12.48 4.56 -6.67
CA HIS A 86 12.79 5.57 -5.66
C HIS A 86 14.09 5.23 -4.95
N ALA A 87 14.32 3.96 -4.66
CA ALA A 87 15.57 3.46 -4.07
C ALA A 87 15.76 1.98 -4.42
N ASP A 88 17.04 1.60 -4.61
CA ASP A 88 17.41 0.20 -4.78
C ASP A 88 17.80 -0.36 -3.40
N LEU A 89 17.02 -1.30 -2.91
CA LEU A 89 17.23 -1.91 -1.60
C LEU A 89 17.78 -3.33 -1.70
N GLY A 90 18.04 -3.83 -2.91
CA GLY A 90 18.49 -5.19 -3.15
C GLY A 90 19.83 -5.50 -2.51
N HIS A 91 20.70 -4.51 -2.32
CA HIS A 91 21.99 -4.68 -1.67
C HIS A 91 21.87 -4.81 -0.14
N ILE A 92 20.71 -4.47 0.43
CA ILE A 92 20.46 -4.58 1.88
C ILE A 92 19.78 -5.92 2.17
N SER A 93 18.85 -6.34 1.32
CA SER A 93 18.16 -7.61 1.45
C SER A 93 17.75 -8.13 0.07
N VAL A 94 17.85 -9.43 -0.14
CA VAL A 94 17.35 -10.11 -1.34
C VAL A 94 15.87 -10.47 -1.21
N HIS A 95 15.29 -10.29 -0.02
CA HIS A 95 13.87 -10.51 0.23
C HIS A 95 13.12 -9.20 0.15
N GLY A 96 11.82 -9.26 -0.12
CA GLY A 96 10.98 -8.08 -0.15
C GLY A 96 10.83 -7.43 1.22
N TRP A 97 10.30 -6.24 1.24
CA TRP A 97 10.07 -5.45 2.46
C TRP A 97 8.56 -5.39 2.71
N SER A 98 8.12 -5.97 3.81
CA SER A 98 6.69 -6.13 4.11
C SER A 98 6.08 -4.92 4.81
N GLU A 99 6.88 -3.92 5.16
CA GLU A 99 6.39 -2.75 5.87
C GLU A 99 7.17 -1.50 5.46
N LEU A 100 6.53 -0.33 5.63
CA LEU A 100 7.07 0.95 5.20
C LEU A 100 6.47 2.06 6.05
N THR A 101 7.32 2.93 6.57
CA THR A 101 6.90 4.13 7.30
C THR A 101 7.48 5.36 6.62
N VAL A 102 6.67 6.39 6.49
CA VAL A 102 7.06 7.67 5.92
C VAL A 102 6.88 8.74 6.99
N ASP A 103 7.89 9.57 7.21
CA ASP A 103 7.92 10.54 8.30
C ASP A 103 7.17 11.85 8.04
N GLY A 104 6.55 11.99 6.88
CA GLY A 104 5.81 13.19 6.52
C GLY A 104 6.68 14.33 6.02
N ARG A 105 7.99 14.15 5.93
CA ARG A 105 8.90 15.13 5.36
C ARG A 105 9.11 14.83 3.89
N ALA A 106 8.90 15.81 3.02
CA ALA A 106 9.35 15.71 1.65
C ALA A 106 10.84 16.04 1.65
N THR A 107 11.67 15.06 2.04
CA THR A 107 13.10 15.27 2.08
C THR A 107 13.64 15.09 0.68
N PRO A 108 14.16 16.14 0.04
CA PRO A 108 14.87 15.95 -1.21
C PRO A 108 16.17 15.19 -0.91
N THR A 109 16.35 14.13 -1.57
CA THR A 109 17.61 13.39 -1.51
C THR A 109 18.32 13.52 -2.83
#